data_1b154e2731556485eb97d56a8fea7910
#
_entry.id   1b154e2731556485eb97d56a8fea7910
#
_cell.length_a   1.000
_cell.length_b   1.000
_cell.length_c   1.000
_cell.angle_alpha   90.00
_cell.angle_beta   90.00
_cell.angle_gamma   90.00
#
_symmetry.space_group_name_H-M   'P 1'
#
loop_
_entity.id
_entity.type
_entity.pdbx_description
1 polymer ?
#
loop_
_entity_poly.entity_id
_entity_poly.type
_entity_poly.pdbx_seq_one_letter_code
_entity_poly.pdbx_strand_id
1 'polypeptide(L)'
;MADALQTYAFEYKGGLVSNLSPLQQGLQQPGSARILRNFEPSVEGGYKKILGFTKFDNNLIPSFGQPKVHGASQTGTNLVVAGLYITPIVGDIFTVTGISGTYTVSSVSYSSTTKRATLGLTSSLASSPADQANVTFTTNRENPSGLAAWENSVIVARNGHIYRSTGTGYTRINVTQYGTPVVNGGSQTGGTLAIDGLTATPKTGDTFTVAGITLVYTVTSTPTVTSGGTTLNISPNLASSPSDGASVTFLTSDRTGTGTTRFAKYRIGITEKIAGVDGTNFPFLYDGTTYTPLTEAPNDVDGAEHIAFFKNHLFFSKGDVLSFTAPYSDNDFSVANGAGNISVGTNITGLIAFREQLIIFSENKIERLIGNTLADFILQPITTNIGCVDSDTIREVAGDVVFLGPDGIRSLSSTDKIGDFDLAVISKVIQKELVNLITSNTGFTSVTIKGKSQYRLLGDKTGILGTQLAGPEGSMFGWAEIRGIKAIAADSNLKNKV
;
A
#
# COMPACT_ATOMS: atom_id res chain seq x y z
N MET A 1 27.37 40.65 -51.31
CA MET A 1 27.60 39.43 -50.53
C MET A 1 26.33 39.15 -49.74
N ALA A 2 25.66 38.07 -50.03
CA ALA A 2 24.48 37.72 -49.23
C ALA A 2 24.98 37.18 -47.89
N ASP A 3 24.57 37.80 -46.80
CA ASP A 3 24.84 37.29 -45.47
C ASP A 3 24.28 35.86 -45.36
N ALA A 4 25.15 34.90 -45.05
CA ALA A 4 24.74 33.54 -44.82
C ALA A 4 23.80 33.51 -43.60
N LEU A 5 22.55 33.11 -43.83
CA LEU A 5 21.60 32.85 -42.76
C LEU A 5 22.21 31.85 -41.77
N GLN A 6 22.60 32.32 -40.59
CA GLN A 6 22.99 31.41 -39.53
C GLN A 6 21.74 30.78 -38.92
N THR A 7 21.54 29.50 -39.16
CA THR A 7 20.46 28.72 -38.55
C THR A 7 20.93 28.16 -37.21
N TYR A 8 20.32 28.61 -36.14
CA TYR A 8 20.54 28.03 -34.81
C TYR A 8 19.46 27.01 -34.53
N ALA A 9 19.87 25.77 -34.32
CA ALA A 9 18.96 24.70 -33.83
C ALA A 9 18.98 24.73 -32.29
N PHE A 10 17.83 24.96 -31.67
CA PHE A 10 17.67 24.78 -30.22
C PHE A 10 17.05 23.42 -29.95
N GLU A 11 17.75 22.60 -29.21
CA GLU A 11 17.25 21.33 -28.73
C GLU A 11 16.62 21.53 -27.34
N TYR A 12 15.30 21.28 -27.24
CA TYR A 12 14.59 21.35 -25.97
C TYR A 12 14.90 20.10 -25.14
N LYS A 13 15.85 20.21 -24.19
CA LYS A 13 16.23 19.14 -23.29
C LYS A 13 16.71 19.73 -21.96
N GLY A 14 16.89 18.90 -20.93
CA GLY A 14 17.38 19.33 -19.62
C GLY A 14 16.28 19.54 -18.58
N GLY A 15 14.99 19.60 -18.98
CA GLY A 15 13.88 19.69 -18.05
C GLY A 15 13.71 21.08 -17.42
N LEU A 16 13.10 21.13 -16.24
CA LEU A 16 12.85 22.32 -15.43
C LEU A 16 14.12 22.76 -14.71
N VAL A 17 14.42 24.04 -14.79
CA VAL A 17 15.52 24.70 -14.05
C VAL A 17 15.00 25.99 -13.45
N SER A 18 14.94 26.09 -12.14
CA SER A 18 14.37 27.22 -11.42
C SER A 18 15.35 28.00 -10.54
N ASN A 19 16.52 27.46 -10.31
CA ASN A 19 17.55 28.07 -9.45
C ASN A 19 18.45 29.09 -10.17
N LEU A 20 18.38 29.19 -11.50
CA LEU A 20 19.17 30.11 -12.31
C LEU A 20 18.37 31.33 -12.74
N SER A 21 19.04 32.50 -12.91
CA SER A 21 18.44 33.65 -13.59
C SER A 21 18.19 33.33 -15.08
N PRO A 22 17.27 34.04 -15.77
CA PRO A 22 16.99 33.78 -17.18
C PRO A 22 18.23 33.83 -18.09
N LEU A 23 19.13 34.75 -17.82
CA LEU A 23 20.38 34.90 -18.57
C LEU A 23 21.34 33.74 -18.32
N GLN A 24 21.52 33.35 -17.04
CA GLN A 24 22.37 32.23 -16.68
C GLN A 24 21.84 30.90 -17.24
N GLN A 25 20.53 30.71 -17.20
CA GLN A 25 19.89 29.52 -17.76
C GLN A 25 20.14 29.41 -19.27
N GLY A 26 19.97 30.51 -20.02
CA GLY A 26 20.24 30.53 -21.45
C GLY A 26 21.68 30.20 -21.82
N LEU A 27 22.63 30.59 -20.97
CA LEU A 27 24.07 30.35 -21.18
C LEU A 27 24.52 28.96 -20.70
N GLN A 28 24.08 28.55 -19.51
CA GLN A 28 24.56 27.31 -18.85
C GLN A 28 23.75 26.08 -19.19
N GLN A 29 22.44 26.25 -19.41
CA GLN A 29 21.51 25.13 -19.69
C GLN A 29 20.54 25.49 -20.82
N PRO A 30 21.04 25.71 -22.04
CA PRO A 30 20.18 26.03 -23.18
C PRO A 30 19.19 24.90 -23.45
N GLY A 31 17.96 25.25 -23.80
CA GLY A 31 16.88 24.29 -24.05
C GLY A 31 16.14 23.79 -22.81
N SER A 32 16.56 24.18 -21.61
CA SER A 32 15.81 23.91 -20.36
C SER A 32 14.62 24.86 -20.20
N ALA A 33 13.61 24.45 -19.42
CA ALA A 33 12.39 25.21 -19.18
C ALA A 33 12.41 25.89 -17.81
N ARG A 34 11.87 27.12 -17.71
CA ARG A 34 11.62 27.79 -16.42
C ARG A 34 10.32 27.36 -15.75
N ILE A 35 9.38 26.93 -16.56
CA ILE A 35 8.09 26.37 -16.12
C ILE A 35 7.85 25.15 -17.00
N LEU A 36 7.71 23.99 -16.38
CA LEU A 36 7.40 22.75 -17.07
C LEU A 36 6.42 21.96 -16.19
N ARG A 37 5.14 22.04 -16.54
CA ARG A 37 4.03 21.46 -15.76
C ARG A 37 3.26 20.45 -16.58
N ASN A 38 3.10 19.23 -16.02
CA ASN A 38 2.41 18.12 -16.67
C ASN A 38 3.01 17.74 -18.04
N PHE A 39 4.30 18.01 -18.21
CA PHE A 39 5.12 17.51 -19.30
C PHE A 39 6.29 16.72 -18.72
N GLU A 40 6.80 15.77 -19.46
CA GLU A 40 7.96 14.98 -19.09
C GLU A 40 9.06 15.16 -20.14
N PRO A 41 10.32 15.30 -19.71
CA PRO A 41 11.46 15.23 -20.62
C PRO A 41 11.53 13.85 -21.27
N SER A 42 11.77 13.82 -22.58
CA SER A 42 11.91 12.58 -23.35
C SER A 42 13.38 12.20 -23.51
N VAL A 43 13.69 10.92 -23.40
CA VAL A 43 15.04 10.38 -23.71
C VAL A 43 15.42 10.59 -25.19
N GLU A 44 14.42 10.72 -26.06
CA GLU A 44 14.59 11.00 -27.51
C GLU A 44 14.76 12.50 -27.81
N GLY A 45 14.76 13.34 -26.78
CA GLY A 45 14.73 14.81 -26.89
C GLY A 45 13.32 15.40 -26.84
N GLY A 46 13.23 16.70 -26.49
CA GLY A 46 11.97 17.42 -26.35
C GLY A 46 11.18 17.07 -25.09
N TYR A 47 9.94 17.56 -25.06
CA TYR A 47 9.00 17.39 -23.95
C TYR A 47 7.72 16.74 -24.44
N LYS A 48 7.27 15.70 -23.75
CA LYS A 48 5.99 15.01 -24.02
C LYS A 48 4.99 15.33 -22.92
N LYS A 49 3.72 15.51 -23.26
CA LYS A 49 2.65 15.68 -22.28
C LYS A 49 2.48 14.40 -21.47
N ILE A 50 2.37 14.49 -20.16
CA ILE A 50 2.00 13.37 -19.31
C ILE A 50 0.59 12.92 -19.69
N LEU A 51 0.41 11.63 -19.97
CA LEU A 51 -0.89 11.05 -20.26
C LEU A 51 -1.78 11.10 -19.02
N GLY A 52 -3.10 11.20 -19.23
CA GLY A 52 -4.08 11.14 -18.16
C GLY A 52 -4.13 9.77 -17.50
N PHE A 53 -4.85 9.69 -16.40
CA PHE A 53 -5.04 8.46 -15.61
C PHE A 53 -6.43 7.89 -15.88
N THR A 54 -6.50 6.57 -15.92
CA THR A 54 -7.75 5.82 -15.98
C THR A 54 -7.90 4.98 -14.72
N LYS A 55 -9.14 4.68 -14.34
CA LYS A 55 -9.38 3.74 -13.24
C LYS A 55 -8.84 2.37 -13.62
N PHE A 56 -8.11 1.74 -12.70
CA PHE A 56 -7.72 0.34 -12.86
C PHE A 56 -9.00 -0.52 -12.86
N ASP A 57 -9.13 -1.43 -13.82
CA ASP A 57 -10.31 -2.28 -14.04
C ASP A 57 -11.65 -1.52 -14.13
N ASN A 58 -11.64 -0.21 -14.38
CA ASN A 58 -12.81 0.69 -14.38
C ASN A 58 -13.63 0.72 -13.08
N ASN A 59 -13.14 0.13 -11.99
CA ASN A 59 -13.82 0.04 -10.72
C ASN A 59 -13.16 0.86 -9.63
N LEU A 60 -13.94 1.20 -8.60
CA LEU A 60 -13.44 1.82 -7.38
C LEU A 60 -13.04 0.74 -6.37
N ILE A 61 -12.01 1.01 -5.60
CA ILE A 61 -11.64 0.19 -4.46
C ILE A 61 -12.74 0.36 -3.40
N PRO A 62 -13.31 -0.72 -2.84
CA PRO A 62 -14.35 -0.62 -1.81
C PRO A 62 -13.87 0.18 -0.59
N SER A 63 -14.64 1.20 -0.19
CA SER A 63 -14.34 2.01 1.00
C SER A 63 -15.20 1.66 2.20
N PHE A 64 -16.41 1.12 1.95
CA PHE A 64 -17.38 0.77 2.98
C PHE A 64 -17.41 -0.71 3.35
N GLY A 65 -16.45 -1.49 2.90
CA GLY A 65 -16.46 -2.94 3.00
C GLY A 65 -17.29 -3.59 1.89
N GLN A 66 -18.03 -4.64 2.23
CA GLN A 66 -18.97 -5.30 1.33
C GLN A 66 -20.38 -5.25 1.94
N PRO A 67 -20.97 -4.06 2.04
CA PRO A 67 -22.26 -3.93 2.70
C PRO A 67 -23.36 -4.60 1.89
N LYS A 68 -24.29 -5.21 2.63
CA LYS A 68 -25.45 -5.90 2.09
C LYS A 68 -26.73 -5.44 2.80
N VAL A 69 -27.84 -5.53 2.10
CA VAL A 69 -29.15 -5.33 2.69
C VAL A 69 -29.37 -6.37 3.80
N HIS A 70 -29.84 -5.93 4.94
CA HIS A 70 -30.09 -6.78 6.09
C HIS A 70 -31.60 -6.81 6.40
N GLY A 71 -32.24 -7.96 6.13
CA GLY A 71 -33.66 -8.16 6.29
C GLY A 71 -34.47 -7.91 5.01
N ALA A 72 -35.48 -8.72 4.82
CA ALA A 72 -36.40 -8.63 3.68
C ALA A 72 -37.47 -7.54 3.87
N SER A 73 -38.23 -7.26 2.80
CA SER A 73 -39.43 -6.40 2.80
C SER A 73 -39.19 -4.95 3.26
N GLN A 74 -37.99 -4.42 3.05
CA GLN A 74 -37.72 -3.04 3.36
C GLN A 74 -38.29 -2.09 2.31
N THR A 75 -38.97 -1.05 2.73
CA THR A 75 -39.64 -0.07 1.86
C THR A 75 -39.53 1.35 2.45
N GLY A 76 -39.90 2.34 1.65
CA GLY A 76 -39.88 3.74 2.09
C GLY A 76 -38.51 4.33 2.12
N THR A 77 -38.23 5.20 3.08
CA THR A 77 -36.99 6.01 3.17
C THR A 77 -35.96 5.47 4.17
N ASN A 78 -36.11 4.20 4.59
CA ASN A 78 -35.14 3.56 5.48
C ASN A 78 -34.60 2.29 4.86
N LEU A 79 -33.28 2.07 5.01
CA LEU A 79 -32.60 0.86 4.57
C LEU A 79 -31.66 0.39 5.68
N VAL A 80 -31.83 -0.85 6.11
CA VAL A 80 -30.91 -1.50 7.04
C VAL A 80 -29.86 -2.26 6.24
N VAL A 81 -28.61 -1.95 6.50
CA VAL A 81 -27.44 -2.57 5.85
C VAL A 81 -26.51 -3.15 6.89
N ALA A 82 -25.86 -4.27 6.55
CA ALA A 82 -24.84 -4.93 7.37
C ALA A 82 -23.52 -5.06 6.59
N GLY A 83 -22.42 -5.41 7.28
CA GLY A 83 -21.11 -5.56 6.65
C GLY A 83 -20.41 -4.23 6.35
N LEU A 84 -20.77 -3.18 7.07
CA LEU A 84 -20.12 -1.89 6.99
C LEU A 84 -18.86 -1.87 7.86
N TYR A 85 -17.74 -1.38 7.31
CA TYR A 85 -16.48 -1.23 8.02
C TYR A 85 -16.20 0.19 8.47
N ILE A 86 -16.84 1.17 7.82
CA ILE A 86 -16.86 2.55 8.26
C ILE A 86 -18.28 3.05 8.42
N THR A 87 -18.47 4.04 9.27
CA THR A 87 -19.78 4.67 9.46
C THR A 87 -20.14 5.51 8.24
N PRO A 88 -21.28 5.23 7.55
CA PRO A 88 -21.80 6.13 6.55
C PRO A 88 -22.11 7.50 7.16
N ILE A 89 -22.15 8.56 6.37
CA ILE A 89 -22.62 9.88 6.82
C ILE A 89 -23.68 10.41 5.87
N VAL A 90 -24.34 11.46 6.34
CA VAL A 90 -25.28 12.22 5.51
C VAL A 90 -24.60 12.73 4.24
N GLY A 91 -25.22 12.54 3.11
CA GLY A 91 -24.68 12.88 1.78
C GLY A 91 -23.96 11.74 1.07
N ASP A 92 -23.72 10.59 1.71
CA ASP A 92 -23.20 9.43 1.01
C ASP A 92 -24.20 8.91 -0.01
N ILE A 93 -23.67 8.47 -1.13
CA ILE A 93 -24.48 8.00 -2.28
C ILE A 93 -24.18 6.54 -2.54
N PHE A 94 -25.22 5.75 -2.76
CA PHE A 94 -25.09 4.31 -3.03
C PHE A 94 -26.17 3.79 -3.98
N THR A 95 -25.94 2.61 -4.51
CA THR A 95 -26.89 1.80 -5.29
C THR A 95 -27.12 0.47 -4.59
N VAL A 96 -28.26 -0.18 -4.86
CA VAL A 96 -28.59 -1.50 -4.33
C VAL A 96 -28.88 -2.44 -5.50
N THR A 97 -28.27 -3.62 -5.51
CA THR A 97 -28.48 -4.61 -6.56
C THR A 97 -29.92 -5.08 -6.57
N GLY A 98 -30.52 -5.14 -7.76
CA GLY A 98 -31.91 -5.62 -7.96
C GLY A 98 -32.97 -4.54 -7.84
N ILE A 99 -32.64 -3.31 -7.46
CA ILE A 99 -33.54 -2.16 -7.52
C ILE A 99 -32.95 -1.02 -8.31
N SER A 100 -33.78 -0.25 -8.99
CA SER A 100 -33.33 0.90 -9.76
C SER A 100 -33.12 2.13 -8.87
N GLY A 101 -32.22 3.01 -9.30
CA GLY A 101 -32.00 4.31 -8.67
C GLY A 101 -30.70 4.40 -7.88
N THR A 102 -30.38 5.62 -7.55
CA THR A 102 -29.26 6.02 -6.72
C THR A 102 -29.81 6.70 -5.48
N TYR A 103 -29.36 6.28 -4.32
CA TYR A 103 -29.89 6.71 -3.03
C TYR A 103 -28.87 7.55 -2.29
N THR A 104 -29.33 8.63 -1.66
CA THR A 104 -28.48 9.50 -0.84
C THR A 104 -28.88 9.36 0.63
N VAL A 105 -27.90 9.19 1.49
CA VAL A 105 -28.09 9.07 2.92
C VAL A 105 -28.51 10.41 3.52
N SER A 106 -29.65 10.45 4.23
CA SER A 106 -30.17 11.61 4.95
C SER A 106 -29.96 11.53 6.46
N SER A 107 -29.87 10.31 7.01
CA SER A 107 -29.55 10.07 8.43
C SER A 107 -28.89 8.70 8.60
N VAL A 108 -28.17 8.51 9.70
CA VAL A 108 -27.44 7.27 9.99
C VAL A 108 -27.58 6.92 11.47
N SER A 109 -27.97 5.69 11.74
CA SER A 109 -27.81 5.05 13.04
C SER A 109 -26.89 3.83 12.84
N TYR A 110 -25.64 3.90 13.28
CA TYR A 110 -24.62 2.88 13.06
C TYR A 110 -24.17 2.24 14.37
N SER A 111 -24.04 0.92 14.34
CA SER A 111 -23.44 0.14 15.43
C SER A 111 -22.10 -0.46 14.96
N SER A 112 -21.01 -0.03 15.57
CA SER A 112 -19.67 -0.57 15.32
C SER A 112 -19.53 -2.03 15.73
N THR A 113 -20.27 -2.45 16.76
CA THR A 113 -20.30 -3.84 17.25
C THR A 113 -20.91 -4.80 16.24
N THR A 114 -22.05 -4.43 15.65
CA THR A 114 -22.76 -5.29 14.70
C THR A 114 -22.37 -5.02 13.26
N LYS A 115 -21.52 -3.98 12.99
CA LYS A 115 -21.20 -3.50 11.63
C LYS A 115 -22.46 -3.24 10.80
N ARG A 116 -23.53 -2.77 11.44
CA ARG A 116 -24.86 -2.53 10.85
C ARG A 116 -25.24 -1.07 10.98
N ALA A 117 -25.89 -0.55 9.94
CA ALA A 117 -26.51 0.77 9.98
C ALA A 117 -27.97 0.72 9.51
N THR A 118 -28.81 1.56 10.14
CA THR A 118 -30.06 2.02 9.55
C THR A 118 -29.78 3.34 8.85
N LEU A 119 -29.93 3.36 7.55
CA LEU A 119 -29.75 4.53 6.70
C LEU A 119 -31.10 5.16 6.43
N GLY A 120 -31.29 6.42 6.83
CA GLY A 120 -32.37 7.25 6.30
C GLY A 120 -31.99 7.72 4.90
N LEU A 121 -32.93 7.83 3.99
CA LEU A 121 -32.72 8.16 2.59
C LEU A 121 -33.44 9.45 2.21
N THR A 122 -32.90 10.22 1.28
CA THR A 122 -33.57 11.41 0.76
C THR A 122 -34.75 11.10 -0.17
N SER A 123 -34.80 9.87 -0.70
CA SER A 123 -35.87 9.37 -1.55
C SER A 123 -36.28 7.95 -1.15
N SER A 124 -37.51 7.58 -1.35
CA SER A 124 -37.98 6.21 -1.09
C SER A 124 -37.31 5.19 -2.01
N LEU A 125 -37.13 3.98 -1.50
CA LEU A 125 -36.67 2.85 -2.30
C LEU A 125 -37.65 2.61 -3.45
N ALA A 126 -37.15 2.40 -4.66
CA ALA A 126 -37.98 2.16 -5.86
C ALA A 126 -38.78 0.86 -5.76
N SER A 127 -38.25 -0.11 -5.04
CA SER A 127 -38.91 -1.35 -4.68
C SER A 127 -38.25 -1.97 -3.46
N SER A 128 -38.82 -3.02 -2.86
CA SER A 128 -38.18 -3.74 -1.75
C SER A 128 -36.97 -4.51 -2.27
N PRO A 129 -35.72 -4.21 -1.78
CA PRO A 129 -34.55 -4.99 -2.14
C PRO A 129 -34.63 -6.39 -1.53
N ALA A 130 -34.02 -7.36 -2.20
CA ALA A 130 -33.83 -8.69 -1.63
C ALA A 130 -32.95 -8.64 -0.39
N ASP A 131 -33.20 -9.47 0.61
CA ASP A 131 -32.24 -9.69 1.67
C ASP A 131 -30.88 -10.12 1.07
N GLN A 132 -29.77 -9.64 1.63
CA GLN A 132 -28.42 -9.89 1.14
C GLN A 132 -28.04 -9.24 -0.21
N ALA A 133 -28.95 -8.44 -0.82
CA ALA A 133 -28.60 -7.67 -2.00
C ALA A 133 -27.36 -6.77 -1.72
N ASN A 134 -26.41 -6.71 -2.65
CA ASN A 134 -25.23 -5.88 -2.48
C ASN A 134 -25.60 -4.40 -2.48
N VAL A 135 -24.99 -3.67 -1.55
CA VAL A 135 -25.06 -2.19 -1.46
C VAL A 135 -23.71 -1.64 -1.88
N THR A 136 -23.69 -0.84 -2.93
CA THR A 136 -22.46 -0.28 -3.49
C THR A 136 -22.43 1.23 -3.28
N PHE A 137 -21.60 1.71 -2.37
CA PHE A 137 -21.37 3.14 -2.17
C PHE A 137 -20.52 3.69 -3.30
N THR A 138 -20.95 4.80 -3.88
CA THR A 138 -20.22 5.53 -4.93
C THR A 138 -19.42 6.70 -4.37
N THR A 139 -19.75 7.17 -3.17
CA THR A 139 -18.89 8.11 -2.43
C THR A 139 -17.60 7.41 -2.01
N ASN A 140 -16.48 8.02 -2.35
CA ASN A 140 -15.16 7.50 -2.01
C ASN A 140 -14.67 8.21 -0.75
N ARG A 141 -14.59 7.47 0.34
CA ARG A 141 -14.06 7.96 1.62
C ARG A 141 -12.84 7.19 1.99
N GLU A 142 -11.98 7.83 2.73
CA GLU A 142 -10.69 7.31 3.16
C GLU A 142 -9.79 6.86 2.01
N ASN A 143 -8.54 7.01 2.25
CA ASN A 143 -7.52 6.73 1.27
C ASN A 143 -7.02 5.30 1.43
N PRO A 144 -6.54 4.64 0.38
CA PRO A 144 -5.76 3.43 0.54
C PRO A 144 -4.57 3.71 1.45
N SER A 145 -4.28 2.80 2.37
CA SER A 145 -3.08 2.89 3.22
C SER A 145 -1.84 2.28 2.55
N GLY A 146 -2.03 1.51 1.48
CA GLY A 146 -0.93 0.93 0.72
C GLY A 146 -1.42 0.27 -0.57
N LEU A 147 -0.50 0.12 -1.51
CA LEU A 147 -0.76 -0.47 -2.82
C LEU A 147 0.47 -1.22 -3.31
N ALA A 148 0.27 -2.39 -3.91
CA ALA A 148 1.29 -3.13 -4.62
C ALA A 148 0.75 -3.69 -5.93
N ALA A 149 1.47 -3.49 -7.01
CA ALA A 149 1.23 -4.19 -8.27
C ALA A 149 1.86 -5.58 -8.18
N TRP A 150 1.07 -6.64 -8.26
CA TRP A 150 1.53 -8.00 -8.09
C TRP A 150 0.95 -8.89 -9.20
N GLU A 151 1.83 -9.58 -9.92
CA GLU A 151 1.47 -10.33 -11.12
C GLU A 151 0.64 -9.47 -12.12
N ASN A 152 -0.58 -9.87 -12.44
CA ASN A 152 -1.53 -9.11 -13.27
C ASN A 152 -2.62 -8.42 -12.46
N SER A 153 -2.47 -8.33 -11.14
CA SER A 153 -3.43 -7.77 -10.21
C SER A 153 -2.83 -6.62 -9.40
N VAL A 154 -3.68 -5.95 -8.65
CA VAL A 154 -3.28 -4.93 -7.68
C VAL A 154 -3.77 -5.38 -6.32
N ILE A 155 -2.87 -5.40 -5.35
CA ILE A 155 -3.18 -5.59 -3.94
C ILE A 155 -3.29 -4.21 -3.30
N VAL A 156 -4.36 -3.99 -2.54
CA VAL A 156 -4.63 -2.70 -1.91
C VAL A 156 -4.99 -2.91 -0.44
N ALA A 157 -4.33 -2.17 0.42
CA ALA A 157 -4.73 -2.04 1.82
C ALA A 157 -5.62 -0.80 1.98
N ARG A 158 -6.77 -0.97 2.64
CA ARG A 158 -7.72 0.12 2.88
C ARG A 158 -8.65 -0.23 4.06
N ASN A 159 -8.85 0.71 4.98
CA ASN A 159 -9.74 0.55 6.12
C ASN A 159 -9.48 -0.73 6.93
N GLY A 160 -8.24 -1.07 7.16
CA GLY A 160 -7.88 -2.30 7.87
C GLY A 160 -8.09 -3.60 7.07
N HIS A 161 -8.42 -3.54 5.79
CA HIS A 161 -8.65 -4.70 4.94
C HIS A 161 -7.69 -4.74 3.75
N ILE A 162 -7.43 -5.95 3.27
CA ILE A 162 -6.62 -6.18 2.08
C ILE A 162 -7.54 -6.64 0.95
N TYR A 163 -7.41 -6.01 -0.21
CA TYR A 163 -8.18 -6.31 -1.41
C TYR A 163 -7.25 -6.72 -2.54
N ARG A 164 -7.74 -7.60 -3.40
CA ARG A 164 -7.11 -7.95 -4.67
C ARG A 164 -8.03 -7.56 -5.82
N SER A 165 -7.47 -6.97 -6.88
CA SER A 165 -8.22 -6.73 -8.12
C SER A 165 -8.49 -8.03 -8.86
N THR A 166 -9.67 -8.13 -9.49
CA THR A 166 -10.14 -9.33 -10.19
C THR A 166 -10.28 -9.13 -11.70
N GLY A 167 -9.90 -7.95 -12.22
CA GLY A 167 -10.15 -7.55 -13.61
C GLY A 167 -11.53 -6.95 -13.84
N THR A 168 -12.48 -7.19 -12.93
CA THR A 168 -13.84 -6.64 -12.95
C THR A 168 -14.23 -5.92 -11.66
N GLY A 169 -13.28 -5.76 -10.75
CA GLY A 169 -13.47 -5.10 -9.45
C GLY A 169 -12.41 -5.51 -8.45
N TYR A 170 -12.76 -5.45 -7.16
CA TYR A 170 -11.88 -5.80 -6.06
C TYR A 170 -12.58 -6.76 -5.13
N THR A 171 -11.89 -7.83 -4.77
CA THR A 171 -12.37 -8.81 -3.78
C THR A 171 -11.50 -8.71 -2.53
N ARG A 172 -12.13 -8.73 -1.36
CA ARG A 172 -11.45 -8.84 -0.08
C ARG A 172 -10.75 -10.20 -0.01
N ILE A 173 -9.50 -10.21 0.44
CA ILE A 173 -8.74 -11.43 0.63
C ILE A 173 -9.23 -12.11 1.90
N ASN A 174 -9.65 -13.38 1.78
CA ASN A 174 -10.11 -14.19 2.89
C ASN A 174 -8.94 -14.91 3.57
N VAL A 175 -9.08 -15.16 4.87
CA VAL A 175 -8.12 -15.95 5.64
C VAL A 175 -8.43 -17.43 5.45
N THR A 176 -7.54 -18.16 4.80
CA THR A 176 -7.70 -19.60 4.53
C THR A 176 -6.86 -20.50 5.45
N GLN A 177 -6.05 -19.91 6.32
CA GLN A 177 -5.21 -20.65 7.27
C GLN A 177 -6.00 -21.51 8.25
N TYR A 178 -7.26 -21.20 8.47
CA TYR A 178 -8.16 -21.94 9.35
C TYR A 178 -8.82 -23.16 8.68
N GLY A 179 -8.41 -23.49 7.46
CA GLY A 179 -8.99 -24.59 6.70
C GLY A 179 -10.35 -24.24 6.09
N THR A 180 -11.24 -25.21 6.09
CA THR A 180 -12.64 -25.06 5.59
C THR A 180 -13.62 -25.36 6.73
N PRO A 181 -13.65 -24.52 7.78
CA PRO A 181 -14.51 -24.78 8.91
C PRO A 181 -15.99 -24.70 8.54
N VAL A 182 -16.79 -25.49 9.22
CA VAL A 182 -18.24 -25.57 9.06
C VAL A 182 -18.92 -25.51 10.43
N VAL A 183 -20.16 -25.09 10.45
CA VAL A 183 -21.01 -25.11 11.65
C VAL A 183 -21.22 -26.55 12.11
N ASN A 184 -20.97 -26.81 13.37
CA ASN A 184 -21.17 -28.13 14.00
C ASN A 184 -22.43 -28.12 14.88
N GLY A 185 -23.48 -28.71 14.36
CA GLY A 185 -24.78 -28.78 15.01
C GLY A 185 -25.74 -27.64 14.65
N GLY A 186 -26.99 -27.98 14.45
CA GLY A 186 -28.05 -27.00 14.19
C GLY A 186 -28.60 -26.33 15.46
N SER A 187 -29.52 -25.38 15.25
CA SER A 187 -30.25 -24.65 16.32
C SER A 187 -29.37 -23.82 17.26
N GLN A 188 -28.19 -23.40 16.81
CA GLN A 188 -27.30 -22.54 17.60
C GLN A 188 -27.82 -21.10 17.65
N THR A 189 -27.74 -20.46 18.81
CA THR A 189 -28.18 -19.07 19.05
C THR A 189 -27.29 -18.38 20.05
N GLY A 190 -27.40 -17.04 20.16
CA GLY A 190 -26.68 -16.26 21.13
C GLY A 190 -25.24 -15.93 20.73
N GLY A 191 -24.37 -15.74 21.71
CA GLY A 191 -22.99 -15.26 21.56
C GLY A 191 -21.94 -16.36 21.38
N THR A 192 -22.35 -17.58 21.02
CA THR A 192 -21.43 -18.69 20.79
C THR A 192 -21.75 -19.41 19.48
N LEU A 193 -20.72 -19.99 18.85
CA LEU A 193 -20.85 -20.79 17.62
C LEU A 193 -19.91 -21.98 17.69
N ALA A 194 -20.47 -23.20 17.70
CA ALA A 194 -19.70 -24.44 17.57
C ALA A 194 -19.36 -24.69 16.10
N ILE A 195 -18.12 -24.99 15.81
CA ILE A 195 -17.58 -25.24 14.46
C ILE A 195 -16.62 -26.39 14.45
N ASP A 196 -16.47 -27.03 13.29
CA ASP A 196 -15.50 -28.09 12.99
C ASP A 196 -14.68 -27.75 11.75
N GLY A 197 -13.62 -28.54 11.47
CA GLY A 197 -12.82 -28.42 10.24
C GLY A 197 -11.74 -27.34 10.32
N LEU A 198 -11.41 -26.88 11.52
CA LEU A 198 -10.30 -25.96 11.74
C LEU A 198 -8.94 -26.65 11.59
N THR A 199 -8.01 -26.00 10.88
CA THR A 199 -6.60 -26.41 10.75
C THR A 199 -5.67 -25.61 11.64
N ALA A 200 -6.14 -24.49 12.21
CA ALA A 200 -5.42 -23.64 13.17
C ALA A 200 -6.39 -23.04 14.19
N THR A 201 -5.87 -22.51 15.29
CA THR A 201 -6.68 -21.88 16.34
C THR A 201 -7.00 -20.42 15.99
N PRO A 202 -8.30 -20.05 15.83
CA PRO A 202 -8.69 -18.67 15.68
C PRO A 202 -8.31 -17.81 16.90
N LYS A 203 -7.98 -16.56 16.68
CA LYS A 203 -7.58 -15.62 17.74
C LYS A 203 -8.64 -14.58 18.02
N THR A 204 -8.57 -13.98 19.18
CA THR A 204 -9.41 -12.83 19.55
C THR A 204 -9.22 -11.71 18.53
N GLY A 205 -10.33 -11.18 18.01
CA GLY A 205 -10.32 -10.15 16.98
C GLY A 205 -10.48 -10.68 15.55
N ASP A 206 -10.32 -11.99 15.31
CA ASP A 206 -10.60 -12.58 14.00
C ASP A 206 -12.06 -12.39 13.61
N THR A 207 -12.29 -12.05 12.35
CA THR A 207 -13.63 -11.86 11.82
C THR A 207 -13.99 -12.96 10.82
N PHE A 208 -15.27 -13.35 10.81
CA PHE A 208 -15.76 -14.38 9.91
C PHE A 208 -17.22 -14.17 9.53
N THR A 209 -17.64 -14.84 8.47
CA THR A 209 -19.03 -14.94 8.04
C THR A 209 -19.49 -16.39 8.09
N VAL A 210 -20.79 -16.60 8.24
CA VAL A 210 -21.43 -17.92 8.18
C VAL A 210 -22.36 -17.94 6.97
N ALA A 211 -22.29 -18.98 6.15
CA ALA A 211 -23.14 -19.10 4.98
C ALA A 211 -24.63 -19.05 5.38
N GLY A 212 -25.40 -18.25 4.63
CA GLY A 212 -26.84 -18.04 4.93
C GLY A 212 -27.11 -16.94 5.97
N ILE A 213 -26.10 -16.33 6.59
CA ILE A 213 -26.24 -15.23 7.56
C ILE A 213 -25.49 -13.99 7.09
N THR A 214 -26.14 -12.84 7.11
CA THR A 214 -25.62 -11.57 6.54
C THR A 214 -24.65 -10.83 7.46
N LEU A 215 -24.40 -11.31 8.68
CA LEU A 215 -23.53 -10.61 9.63
C LEU A 215 -22.08 -11.08 9.53
N VAL A 216 -21.18 -10.15 9.82
CA VAL A 216 -19.80 -10.44 10.16
C VAL A 216 -19.71 -10.61 11.67
N TYR A 217 -19.09 -11.67 12.11
CA TYR A 217 -18.87 -12.00 13.51
C TYR A 217 -17.41 -11.79 13.86
N THR A 218 -17.15 -11.41 15.10
CA THR A 218 -15.79 -11.26 15.66
C THR A 218 -15.59 -12.29 16.77
N VAL A 219 -14.49 -12.99 16.75
CA VAL A 219 -14.06 -13.87 17.86
C VAL A 219 -13.68 -13.01 19.05
N THR A 220 -14.35 -13.18 20.19
CA THR A 220 -14.15 -12.34 21.39
C THR A 220 -13.12 -12.89 22.38
N SER A 221 -12.79 -14.18 22.26
CA SER A 221 -11.72 -14.81 23.04
C SER A 221 -11.11 -15.96 22.25
N THR A 222 -9.81 -16.16 22.38
CA THR A 222 -9.09 -17.29 21.74
C THR A 222 -9.65 -18.61 22.26
N PRO A 223 -10.20 -19.49 21.40
CA PRO A 223 -10.79 -20.74 21.82
C PRO A 223 -9.72 -21.82 22.05
N THR A 224 -10.11 -22.91 22.72
CA THR A 224 -9.34 -24.15 22.70
C THR A 224 -9.88 -25.04 21.58
N VAL A 225 -9.04 -25.39 20.61
CA VAL A 225 -9.37 -26.28 19.50
C VAL A 225 -8.98 -27.71 19.85
N THR A 226 -9.92 -28.65 19.73
CA THR A 226 -9.67 -30.07 19.95
C THR A 226 -10.14 -30.85 18.71
N SER A 227 -9.21 -31.60 18.10
CA SER A 227 -9.49 -32.39 16.88
C SER A 227 -10.16 -31.59 15.74
N GLY A 228 -9.79 -30.30 15.60
CA GLY A 228 -10.37 -29.42 14.58
C GLY A 228 -11.71 -28.77 14.92
N GLY A 229 -12.31 -29.13 16.08
CA GLY A 229 -13.56 -28.54 16.55
C GLY A 229 -13.37 -27.61 17.74
N THR A 230 -14.26 -26.62 17.85
CA THR A 230 -14.30 -25.67 18.98
C THR A 230 -15.64 -24.96 19.06
N THR A 231 -15.86 -24.29 20.19
CA THR A 231 -16.95 -23.31 20.35
C THR A 231 -16.33 -21.92 20.42
N LEU A 232 -16.62 -21.10 19.43
CA LEU A 232 -16.20 -19.70 19.38
C LEU A 232 -17.11 -18.86 20.29
N ASN A 233 -16.53 -17.98 21.09
CA ASN A 233 -17.23 -16.84 21.67
C ASN A 233 -17.25 -15.72 20.63
N ILE A 234 -18.41 -15.18 20.32
CA ILE A 234 -18.58 -14.25 19.18
C ILE A 234 -19.35 -12.98 19.55
N SER A 235 -19.09 -11.93 18.80
CA SER A 235 -19.85 -10.69 18.82
C SER A 235 -20.08 -10.24 17.36
N PRO A 236 -21.30 -9.79 17.02
CA PRO A 236 -22.54 -9.80 17.79
C PRO A 236 -23.10 -11.23 18.00
N ASN A 237 -24.17 -11.35 18.75
CA ASN A 237 -24.92 -12.61 18.82
C ASN A 237 -25.40 -13.05 17.43
N LEU A 238 -25.54 -14.35 17.24
CA LEU A 238 -26.06 -14.92 16.00
C LEU A 238 -27.40 -14.26 15.61
N ALA A 239 -27.45 -13.73 14.40
CA ALA A 239 -28.65 -13.05 13.88
C ALA A 239 -29.79 -14.03 13.60
N SER A 240 -29.44 -15.27 13.27
CA SER A 240 -30.36 -16.41 13.09
C SER A 240 -29.57 -17.70 13.37
N SER A 241 -30.26 -18.79 13.57
CA SER A 241 -29.62 -20.10 13.73
C SER A 241 -29.04 -20.55 12.39
N PRO A 242 -27.70 -20.77 12.31
CA PRO A 242 -27.11 -21.34 11.11
C PRO A 242 -27.52 -22.80 10.91
N SER A 243 -27.52 -23.24 9.67
CA SER A 243 -27.71 -24.67 9.36
C SER A 243 -26.43 -25.43 9.77
N ASP A 244 -26.62 -26.67 10.20
CA ASP A 244 -25.50 -27.60 10.37
C ASP A 244 -24.75 -27.80 9.06
N GLY A 245 -23.44 -27.84 9.11
CA GLY A 245 -22.55 -27.89 7.93
C GLY A 245 -22.45 -26.59 7.13
N ALA A 246 -23.08 -25.49 7.57
CA ALA A 246 -22.94 -24.21 6.90
C ALA A 246 -21.44 -23.74 6.94
N SER A 247 -20.92 -23.32 5.80
CA SER A 247 -19.52 -22.87 5.70
C SER A 247 -19.26 -21.64 6.56
N VAL A 248 -18.16 -21.67 7.31
CA VAL A 248 -17.62 -20.54 8.07
C VAL A 248 -16.39 -20.02 7.33
N THR A 249 -16.44 -18.77 6.88
CA THR A 249 -15.36 -18.16 6.11
C THR A 249 -14.70 -17.07 6.97
N PHE A 250 -13.48 -17.32 7.43
CA PHE A 250 -12.68 -16.29 8.09
C PHE A 250 -12.24 -15.25 7.06
N LEU A 251 -12.34 -14.00 7.45
CA LEU A 251 -11.96 -12.85 6.65
C LEU A 251 -10.55 -12.41 7.07
N THR A 252 -9.90 -11.56 6.26
CA THR A 252 -8.73 -10.85 6.77
C THR A 252 -9.13 -10.16 8.06
N SER A 253 -8.44 -10.45 9.16
CA SER A 253 -8.71 -9.83 10.46
C SER A 253 -8.83 -8.32 10.27
N ASP A 254 -9.78 -7.67 10.93
CA ASP A 254 -9.87 -6.22 10.94
C ASP A 254 -8.56 -5.67 11.50
N ARG A 255 -7.69 -5.21 10.61
CA ARG A 255 -6.45 -4.58 11.01
C ARG A 255 -6.80 -3.24 11.64
N THR A 256 -6.18 -2.92 12.74
CA THR A 256 -6.38 -1.65 13.45
C THR A 256 -5.32 -0.64 13.03
N GLY A 257 -5.65 0.64 13.13
CA GLY A 257 -4.72 1.73 12.84
C GLY A 257 -4.86 2.30 11.43
N THR A 258 -4.21 3.42 11.23
CA THR A 258 -4.22 4.21 9.98
C THR A 258 -2.83 4.30 9.36
N GLY A 259 -1.90 3.45 9.78
CA GLY A 259 -0.52 3.43 9.29
C GLY A 259 -0.42 3.09 7.81
N THR A 260 0.67 3.50 7.19
CA THR A 260 0.98 3.16 5.81
C THR A 260 1.29 1.66 5.72
N THR A 261 0.57 0.96 4.85
CA THR A 261 0.83 -0.46 4.58
C THR A 261 1.90 -0.58 3.49
N ARG A 262 3.01 -1.21 3.82
CA ARG A 262 4.13 -1.46 2.92
C ARG A 262 4.21 -2.92 2.55
N PHE A 263 4.60 -3.19 1.32
CA PHE A 263 4.62 -4.54 0.75
C PHE A 263 6.00 -4.90 0.24
N ALA A 264 6.38 -6.16 0.42
CA ALA A 264 7.52 -6.79 -0.24
C ALA A 264 7.05 -7.95 -1.12
N LYS A 265 7.46 -7.92 -2.38
CA LYS A 265 7.30 -9.05 -3.31
C LYS A 265 8.51 -9.95 -3.17
N TYR A 266 8.30 -11.23 -3.00
CA TYR A 266 9.39 -12.16 -2.77
C TYR A 266 9.09 -13.53 -3.35
N ARG A 267 10.13 -14.33 -3.50
CA ARG A 267 10.02 -15.71 -3.96
C ARG A 267 10.87 -16.61 -3.08
N ILE A 268 10.19 -17.47 -2.34
CA ILE A 268 10.77 -18.62 -1.64
C ILE A 268 10.10 -19.86 -2.24
N GLY A 269 10.91 -20.73 -2.88
CA GLY A 269 10.38 -21.80 -3.71
C GLY A 269 10.02 -21.35 -5.14
N ILE A 270 8.94 -21.89 -5.71
CA ILE A 270 8.57 -21.66 -7.12
C ILE A 270 7.55 -20.53 -7.32
N THR A 271 6.79 -20.17 -6.29
CA THR A 271 5.69 -19.20 -6.38
C THR A 271 6.12 -17.84 -5.84
N GLU A 272 5.78 -16.77 -6.57
CA GLU A 272 5.92 -15.41 -6.06
C GLU A 272 4.84 -15.15 -5.02
N LYS A 273 5.25 -14.59 -3.89
CA LYS A 273 4.37 -14.20 -2.78
C LYS A 273 4.52 -12.71 -2.49
N ILE A 274 3.58 -12.19 -1.72
CA ILE A 274 3.63 -10.83 -1.20
C ILE A 274 3.49 -10.85 0.31
N ALA A 275 4.32 -10.09 1.00
CA ALA A 275 4.22 -9.85 2.43
C ALA A 275 3.91 -8.39 2.70
N GLY A 276 3.24 -8.08 3.80
CA GLY A 276 2.86 -6.71 4.16
C GLY A 276 2.99 -6.41 5.64
N VAL A 277 3.32 -5.15 5.94
CA VAL A 277 3.44 -4.57 7.29
C VAL A 277 2.74 -3.21 7.33
N ASP A 278 2.30 -2.75 8.50
CA ASP A 278 1.59 -1.47 8.64
C ASP A 278 1.93 -0.68 9.91
N GLY A 279 2.95 -1.08 10.64
CA GLY A 279 3.40 -0.40 11.86
C GLY A 279 2.54 -0.64 13.11
N THR A 280 1.47 -1.42 13.02
CA THR A 280 0.51 -1.60 14.14
C THR A 280 0.13 -3.05 14.36
N ASN A 281 -0.06 -3.80 13.28
CA ASN A 281 -0.57 -5.18 13.33
C ASN A 281 0.52 -6.17 12.97
N PHE A 282 0.28 -7.46 13.27
CA PHE A 282 1.14 -8.54 12.79
C PHE A 282 1.36 -8.41 11.28
N PRO A 283 2.58 -8.62 10.79
CA PRO A 283 2.83 -8.81 9.37
C PRO A 283 1.98 -9.93 8.80
N PHE A 284 1.75 -9.91 7.50
CA PHE A 284 1.02 -10.96 6.83
C PHE A 284 1.71 -11.40 5.54
N LEU A 285 1.43 -12.62 5.15
CA LEU A 285 1.85 -13.23 3.90
C LEU A 285 0.63 -13.53 3.04
N TYR A 286 0.78 -13.43 1.72
CA TYR A 286 -0.24 -13.82 0.76
C TYR A 286 0.40 -14.46 -0.48
N ASP A 287 -0.03 -15.67 -0.81
CA ASP A 287 0.50 -16.47 -1.93
C ASP A 287 -0.40 -16.47 -3.18
N GLY A 288 -1.46 -15.65 -3.17
CA GLY A 288 -2.48 -15.61 -4.22
C GLY A 288 -3.76 -16.35 -3.88
N THR A 289 -3.70 -17.22 -2.85
CA THR A 289 -4.81 -18.03 -2.38
C THR A 289 -5.01 -17.89 -0.88
N THR A 290 -3.91 -18.03 -0.14
CA THR A 290 -3.89 -18.07 1.33
C THR A 290 -3.36 -16.77 1.90
N TYR A 291 -4.11 -16.15 2.79
CA TYR A 291 -3.67 -15.04 3.64
C TYR A 291 -3.26 -15.58 5.01
N THR A 292 -2.03 -15.36 5.40
CA THR A 292 -1.46 -15.87 6.64
C THR A 292 -0.91 -14.73 7.49
N PRO A 293 -1.56 -14.29 8.57
CA PRO A 293 -0.98 -13.37 9.52
C PRO A 293 0.12 -14.09 10.33
N LEU A 294 1.24 -13.41 10.55
CA LEU A 294 2.39 -13.94 11.30
C LEU A 294 2.18 -13.77 12.82
N THR A 295 1.15 -14.38 13.35
CA THR A 295 0.75 -14.22 14.76
C THR A 295 1.72 -14.88 15.77
N GLU A 296 2.58 -15.77 15.31
CA GLU A 296 3.65 -16.40 16.12
C GLU A 296 5.00 -15.69 15.98
N ALA A 297 5.03 -14.56 15.24
CA ALA A 297 6.24 -13.76 15.12
C ALA A 297 6.62 -13.13 16.48
N PRO A 298 7.94 -12.94 16.74
CA PRO A 298 8.40 -12.29 17.96
C PRO A 298 7.91 -10.84 18.05
N ASN A 299 7.92 -10.27 19.26
CA ASN A 299 7.45 -8.91 19.53
C ASN A 299 8.18 -7.82 18.69
N ASP A 300 9.42 -8.11 18.27
CA ASP A 300 10.20 -7.20 17.42
C ASP A 300 9.72 -7.18 15.96
N VAL A 301 8.83 -8.09 15.59
CA VAL A 301 8.23 -8.21 14.25
C VAL A 301 6.76 -7.80 14.27
N ASP A 302 6.05 -8.02 15.39
CA ASP A 302 4.70 -7.51 15.58
C ASP A 302 4.71 -5.97 15.56
N GLY A 303 3.91 -5.37 14.69
CA GLY A 303 3.91 -3.93 14.47
C GLY A 303 5.12 -3.42 13.66
N ALA A 304 5.74 -4.26 12.86
CA ALA A 304 6.82 -3.83 11.96
C ALA A 304 6.37 -2.73 10.99
N GLU A 305 7.26 -1.77 10.74
CA GLU A 305 7.00 -0.57 9.94
C GLU A 305 7.48 -0.72 8.49
N HIS A 306 8.58 -1.45 8.30
CA HIS A 306 9.17 -1.68 6.97
C HIS A 306 9.47 -3.16 6.76
N ILE A 307 9.48 -3.55 5.49
CA ILE A 307 9.73 -4.93 5.07
C ILE A 307 10.56 -4.95 3.80
N ALA A 308 11.51 -5.87 3.72
CA ALA A 308 12.29 -6.13 2.52
C ALA A 308 12.62 -7.63 2.40
N PHE A 309 12.81 -8.11 1.17
CA PHE A 309 13.31 -9.45 0.91
C PHE A 309 14.76 -9.37 0.42
N PHE A 310 15.65 -10.05 1.13
CA PHE A 310 17.07 -10.05 0.81
C PHE A 310 17.70 -11.40 1.18
N LYS A 311 18.51 -11.99 0.29
CA LYS A 311 19.26 -13.25 0.52
C LYS A 311 18.41 -14.38 1.09
N ASN A 312 17.21 -14.57 0.56
CA ASN A 312 16.23 -15.58 0.99
C ASN A 312 15.69 -15.43 2.41
N HIS A 313 15.83 -14.25 3.02
CA HIS A 313 15.22 -13.87 4.28
C HIS A 313 14.19 -12.76 4.04
N LEU A 314 13.11 -12.75 4.81
CA LEU A 314 12.26 -11.58 5.00
C LEU A 314 12.81 -10.77 6.17
N PHE A 315 13.10 -9.50 5.91
CA PHE A 315 13.56 -8.54 6.91
C PHE A 315 12.41 -7.62 7.31
N PHE A 316 12.28 -7.39 8.59
CA PHE A 316 11.26 -6.54 9.21
C PHE A 316 11.95 -5.51 10.10
N SER A 317 11.53 -4.24 10.04
CA SER A 317 12.05 -3.23 10.97
C SER A 317 10.98 -2.72 11.92
N LYS A 318 11.37 -2.56 13.18
CA LYS A 318 10.59 -1.91 14.23
C LYS A 318 11.51 -1.06 15.10
N GLY A 319 11.31 0.25 15.06
CA GLY A 319 12.24 1.17 15.71
C GLY A 319 13.66 1.02 15.12
N ASP A 320 14.64 0.74 15.97
CA ASP A 320 16.05 0.52 15.58
C ASP A 320 16.41 -0.94 15.35
N VAL A 321 15.46 -1.86 15.50
CA VAL A 321 15.68 -3.30 15.37
C VAL A 321 15.30 -3.77 13.97
N LEU A 322 16.20 -4.49 13.34
CA LEU A 322 16.02 -5.20 12.08
C LEU A 322 15.97 -6.71 12.36
N SER A 323 14.79 -7.30 12.33
CA SER A 323 14.57 -8.73 12.53
C SER A 323 14.42 -9.45 11.20
N PHE A 324 14.82 -10.73 11.12
CA PHE A 324 14.72 -11.51 9.88
C PHE A 324 14.40 -12.97 10.13
N THR A 325 13.72 -13.58 9.16
CA THR A 325 13.37 -15.01 9.17
C THR A 325 14.59 -15.90 8.91
N ALA A 326 14.47 -17.19 9.22
CA ALA A 326 15.42 -18.20 8.75
C ALA A 326 15.49 -18.19 7.20
N PRO A 327 16.65 -18.56 6.61
CA PRO A 327 16.78 -18.57 5.15
C PRO A 327 15.81 -19.58 4.53
N TYR A 328 15.27 -19.24 3.35
CA TYR A 328 14.28 -20.05 2.63
C TYR A 328 12.98 -20.32 3.39
N SER A 329 12.71 -19.57 4.46
CA SER A 329 11.44 -19.57 5.18
C SER A 329 10.87 -18.15 5.29
N ASP A 330 9.55 -18.05 5.24
CA ASP A 330 8.84 -16.76 5.35
C ASP A 330 8.13 -16.57 6.71
N ASN A 331 8.18 -17.60 7.58
CA ASN A 331 7.51 -17.60 8.88
C ASN A 331 8.32 -18.28 10.03
N ASP A 332 9.54 -18.70 9.77
CA ASP A 332 10.41 -19.29 10.81
C ASP A 332 11.32 -18.21 11.42
N PHE A 333 11.13 -17.92 12.69
CA PHE A 333 11.93 -16.97 13.48
C PHE A 333 12.86 -17.66 14.47
N SER A 334 13.12 -18.96 14.32
CA SER A 334 14.03 -19.73 15.18
C SER A 334 15.49 -19.38 14.89
N VAL A 335 16.20 -18.91 15.91
CA VAL A 335 17.65 -18.63 15.82
C VAL A 335 18.44 -19.88 15.46
N ALA A 336 17.99 -21.07 15.92
CA ALA A 336 18.63 -22.33 15.59
C ALA A 336 18.58 -22.65 14.08
N ASN A 337 17.60 -22.09 13.37
CA ASN A 337 17.43 -22.25 11.92
C ASN A 337 18.04 -21.08 11.11
N GLY A 338 18.67 -20.11 11.78
CA GLY A 338 19.35 -18.99 11.14
C GLY A 338 18.54 -17.70 11.06
N ALA A 339 17.42 -17.59 11.79
CA ALA A 339 16.75 -16.33 12.04
C ALA A 339 17.52 -15.48 13.07
N GLY A 340 17.22 -14.18 13.14
CA GLY A 340 17.85 -13.31 14.12
C GLY A 340 17.37 -11.88 14.06
N ASN A 341 18.03 -11.02 14.84
CA ASN A 341 17.85 -9.59 14.82
C ASN A 341 19.19 -8.84 14.91
N ILE A 342 19.20 -7.61 14.41
CA ILE A 342 20.34 -6.71 14.41
C ILE A 342 19.84 -5.34 14.85
N SER A 343 20.44 -4.75 15.90
CA SER A 343 20.17 -3.35 16.23
C SER A 343 21.04 -2.45 15.37
N VAL A 344 20.38 -1.50 14.71
CA VAL A 344 20.99 -0.46 13.89
C VAL A 344 21.41 0.73 14.77
N GLY A 345 20.84 0.84 15.98
CA GLY A 345 21.16 1.88 16.96
C GLY A 345 20.51 3.23 16.67
N THR A 346 19.72 3.36 15.62
CA THR A 346 18.90 4.53 15.29
C THR A 346 17.61 4.06 14.61
N ASN A 347 16.54 4.83 14.76
CA ASN A 347 15.25 4.49 14.17
C ASN A 347 15.35 4.30 12.65
N ILE A 348 14.89 3.15 12.17
CA ILE A 348 14.91 2.79 10.75
C ILE A 348 13.73 3.49 10.06
N THR A 349 14.03 4.29 9.06
CA THR A 349 13.04 5.01 8.26
C THR A 349 12.76 4.36 6.90
N GLY A 350 13.48 3.32 6.52
CA GLY A 350 13.20 2.59 5.30
C GLY A 350 14.20 1.51 4.97
N LEU A 351 13.77 0.56 4.15
CA LEU A 351 14.55 -0.59 3.68
C LEU A 351 14.42 -0.75 2.18
N ILE A 352 15.52 -1.07 1.50
CA ILE A 352 15.49 -1.51 0.11
C ILE A 352 16.61 -2.51 -0.17
N ALA A 353 16.27 -3.65 -0.75
CA ALA A 353 17.27 -4.56 -1.30
C ALA A 353 17.74 -4.01 -2.65
N PHE A 354 19.02 -3.74 -2.77
CA PHE A 354 19.62 -3.18 -3.97
C PHE A 354 20.93 -3.90 -4.30
N ARG A 355 20.96 -4.55 -5.46
CA ARG A 355 22.06 -5.42 -5.87
C ARG A 355 22.28 -6.50 -4.81
N GLU A 356 23.52 -6.67 -4.35
CA GLU A 356 23.90 -7.68 -3.35
C GLU A 356 23.92 -7.11 -1.91
N GLN A 357 23.12 -6.09 -1.62
CA GLN A 357 23.09 -5.37 -0.35
C GLN A 357 21.65 -5.07 0.08
N LEU A 358 21.38 -5.09 1.37
CA LEU A 358 20.19 -4.47 1.95
C LEU A 358 20.58 -3.08 2.48
N ILE A 359 20.01 -2.05 1.88
CA ILE A 359 20.24 -0.67 2.29
C ILE A 359 19.22 -0.33 3.37
N ILE A 360 19.71 0.20 4.48
CA ILE A 360 18.96 0.56 5.67
C ILE A 360 19.07 2.07 5.83
N PHE A 361 17.94 2.74 5.73
CA PHE A 361 17.84 4.18 5.93
C PHE A 361 17.38 4.46 7.36
N SER A 362 17.97 5.48 7.96
CA SER A 362 17.54 6.06 9.22
C SER A 362 17.36 7.57 9.04
N GLU A 363 16.97 8.30 10.09
CA GLU A 363 16.75 9.74 10.01
C GLU A 363 18.01 10.53 9.62
N ASN A 364 19.16 10.07 10.08
CA ASN A 364 20.43 10.80 9.93
C ASN A 364 21.61 9.94 9.46
N LYS A 365 21.38 8.67 9.12
CA LYS A 365 22.42 7.79 8.57
C LYS A 365 21.86 6.80 7.57
N ILE A 366 22.74 6.27 6.75
CA ILE A 366 22.43 5.17 5.81
C ILE A 366 23.50 4.10 6.00
N GLU A 367 23.07 2.87 6.15
CA GLU A 367 23.93 1.71 6.30
C GLU A 367 23.58 0.66 5.24
N ARG A 368 24.52 -0.25 5.00
CA ARG A 368 24.28 -1.44 4.17
C ARG A 368 24.57 -2.69 4.96
N LEU A 369 23.71 -3.65 4.83
CA LEU A 369 23.92 -5.01 5.31
C LEU A 369 24.42 -5.85 4.13
N ILE A 370 25.55 -6.50 4.31
CA ILE A 370 26.16 -7.44 3.37
C ILE A 370 26.29 -8.79 4.04
N GLY A 371 26.40 -9.85 3.25
CA GLY A 371 26.41 -11.24 3.73
C GLY A 371 25.24 -12.03 3.19
N ASN A 372 25.15 -13.31 3.56
CA ASN A 372 24.12 -14.21 3.05
C ASN A 372 23.33 -14.90 4.19
N THR A 373 23.88 -14.95 5.38
CA THR A 373 23.32 -15.65 6.54
C THR A 373 23.66 -14.91 7.83
N LEU A 374 23.00 -15.27 8.93
CA LEU A 374 23.28 -14.71 10.26
C LEU A 374 24.78 -14.75 10.64
N ALA A 375 25.50 -15.74 10.18
CA ALA A 375 26.90 -15.94 10.54
C ALA A 375 27.87 -14.95 9.85
N ASP A 376 27.47 -14.41 8.68
CA ASP A 376 28.32 -13.53 7.85
C ASP A 376 27.67 -12.16 7.57
N PHE A 377 26.54 -11.84 8.19
CA PHE A 377 25.94 -10.51 8.08
C PHE A 377 26.82 -9.46 8.76
N ILE A 378 27.19 -8.44 7.98
CA ILE A 378 27.98 -7.30 8.43
C ILE A 378 27.28 -6.02 8.09
N LEU A 379 27.05 -5.18 9.10
CA LEU A 379 26.52 -3.82 8.93
C LEU A 379 27.66 -2.84 8.67
N GLN A 380 27.59 -2.07 7.59
CA GLN A 380 28.61 -1.09 7.20
C GLN A 380 27.97 0.27 6.93
N PRO A 381 28.53 1.37 7.45
CA PRO A 381 28.01 2.71 7.17
C PRO A 381 28.28 3.11 5.71
N ILE A 382 27.31 3.79 5.10
CA ILE A 382 27.45 4.54 3.84
C ILE A 382 27.66 6.03 4.18
N THR A 383 26.81 6.57 5.05
CA THR A 383 26.93 7.93 5.58
C THR A 383 26.37 7.99 7.00
N THR A 384 26.91 8.89 7.82
CA THR A 384 26.51 9.08 9.23
C THR A 384 25.82 10.42 9.49
N ASN A 385 25.62 11.25 8.46
CA ASN A 385 25.06 12.60 8.61
C ASN A 385 23.85 12.86 7.71
N ILE A 386 23.55 11.96 6.79
CA ILE A 386 22.41 12.07 5.86
C ILE A 386 21.56 10.82 5.99
N GLY A 387 20.25 11.03 6.16
CA GLY A 387 19.26 9.98 6.17
C GLY A 387 18.13 10.20 5.17
N CYS A 388 17.07 9.43 5.27
CA CYS A 388 15.88 9.54 4.45
C CYS A 388 14.73 10.16 5.25
N VAL A 389 14.10 11.19 4.70
CA VAL A 389 13.00 11.91 5.35
C VAL A 389 11.69 11.10 5.36
N ASP A 390 11.46 10.32 4.28
CA ASP A 390 10.23 9.56 4.12
C ASP A 390 10.51 8.27 3.32
N SER A 391 10.24 7.11 3.91
CA SER A 391 10.49 5.80 3.33
C SER A 391 9.81 5.58 1.98
N ASP A 392 8.64 6.17 1.80
CA ASP A 392 7.84 5.99 0.58
C ASP A 392 8.42 6.77 -0.61
N THR A 393 9.54 7.49 -0.38
CA THR A 393 10.34 8.16 -1.41
C THR A 393 11.50 7.32 -1.93
N ILE A 394 11.85 6.20 -1.28
CA ILE A 394 12.97 5.35 -1.65
C ILE A 394 12.58 4.48 -2.85
N ARG A 395 13.28 4.64 -3.97
CA ARG A 395 13.04 3.85 -5.20
C ARG A 395 14.33 3.54 -5.95
N GLU A 396 14.34 2.35 -6.57
CA GLU A 396 15.35 2.04 -7.58
C GLU A 396 14.98 2.70 -8.92
N VAL A 397 15.89 3.50 -9.47
CA VAL A 397 15.72 4.23 -10.73
C VAL A 397 16.99 4.07 -11.55
N ALA A 398 16.87 3.50 -12.76
CA ALA A 398 17.95 3.39 -13.73
C ALA A 398 19.26 2.79 -13.15
N GLY A 399 19.14 1.83 -12.24
CA GLY A 399 20.28 1.12 -11.65
C GLY A 399 20.96 1.83 -10.47
N ASP A 400 20.29 2.81 -9.89
CA ASP A 400 20.67 3.47 -8.64
C ASP A 400 19.47 3.57 -7.69
N VAL A 401 19.67 3.88 -6.42
CA VAL A 401 18.62 4.17 -5.46
C VAL A 401 18.48 5.67 -5.29
N VAL A 402 17.28 6.18 -5.49
CA VAL A 402 16.91 7.59 -5.31
C VAL A 402 16.01 7.71 -4.09
N PHE A 403 16.25 8.72 -3.26
CA PHE A 403 15.51 8.98 -2.03
C PHE A 403 15.44 10.47 -1.71
N LEU A 404 14.50 10.86 -0.87
CA LEU A 404 14.38 12.23 -0.35
C LEU A 404 15.24 12.37 0.92
N GLY A 405 16.32 13.09 0.81
CA GLY A 405 17.14 13.54 1.94
C GLY A 405 16.66 14.87 2.52
N PRO A 406 17.26 15.34 3.62
CA PRO A 406 16.88 16.58 4.29
C PRO A 406 17.09 17.83 3.43
N ASP A 407 17.99 17.79 2.48
CA ASP A 407 18.40 18.89 1.61
C ASP A 407 17.94 18.74 0.16
N GLY A 408 17.34 17.62 -0.20
CA GLY A 408 16.83 17.39 -1.55
C GLY A 408 16.76 15.92 -1.95
N ILE A 409 16.43 15.67 -3.21
CA ILE A 409 16.45 14.32 -3.76
C ILE A 409 17.91 13.93 -4.03
N ARG A 410 18.32 12.80 -3.49
CA ARG A 410 19.68 12.27 -3.56
C ARG A 410 19.73 10.92 -4.28
N SER A 411 20.89 10.60 -4.79
CA SER A 411 21.28 9.30 -5.34
C SER A 411 22.19 8.59 -4.36
N LEU A 412 21.94 7.30 -4.13
CA LEU A 412 22.74 6.50 -3.21
C LEU A 412 24.18 6.38 -3.69
N SER A 413 24.42 6.12 -4.98
CA SER A 413 25.76 5.98 -5.53
C SER A 413 26.59 7.25 -5.44
N SER A 414 25.96 8.42 -5.57
CA SER A 414 26.63 9.71 -5.37
C SER A 414 26.90 9.94 -3.89
N THR A 415 25.98 9.61 -3.00
CA THR A 415 26.16 9.73 -1.55
C THR A 415 27.26 8.81 -1.03
N ASP A 416 27.36 7.57 -1.52
CA ASP A 416 28.42 6.60 -1.15
C ASP A 416 29.83 7.08 -1.61
N LYS A 417 29.91 7.74 -2.79
CA LYS A 417 31.21 8.22 -3.34
C LYS A 417 31.68 9.55 -2.78
N ILE A 418 30.75 10.48 -2.62
CA ILE A 418 31.06 11.90 -2.33
C ILE A 418 30.78 12.22 -0.86
N GLY A 419 30.05 11.34 -0.16
CA GLY A 419 29.60 11.56 1.22
C GLY A 419 28.49 12.60 1.29
N ASP A 420 28.54 13.46 2.30
CA ASP A 420 27.48 14.39 2.66
C ASP A 420 27.49 15.69 1.86
N PHE A 421 28.34 15.79 0.84
CA PHE A 421 28.46 17.01 0.06
C PHE A 421 27.22 17.31 -0.79
N ASP A 422 26.96 18.57 -0.98
CA ASP A 422 25.89 19.17 -1.78
C ASP A 422 25.83 18.64 -3.23
N LEU A 423 26.95 18.13 -3.75
CA LEU A 423 27.05 17.52 -5.08
C LEU A 423 26.25 16.20 -5.24
N ALA A 424 25.92 15.52 -4.13
CA ALA A 424 25.08 14.32 -4.18
C ALA A 424 23.59 14.62 -4.35
N VAL A 425 23.17 15.89 -4.27
CA VAL A 425 21.79 16.34 -4.47
C VAL A 425 21.51 16.47 -5.96
N ILE A 426 20.77 15.50 -6.52
CA ILE A 426 20.43 15.49 -7.96
C ILE A 426 19.32 16.48 -8.33
N SER A 427 18.57 17.00 -7.35
CA SER A 427 17.47 17.95 -7.53
C SER A 427 17.84 19.42 -7.36
N LYS A 428 19.12 19.76 -7.25
CA LYS A 428 19.59 21.13 -6.97
C LYS A 428 19.04 22.18 -7.93
N VAL A 429 18.87 21.82 -9.21
CA VAL A 429 18.35 22.72 -10.24
C VAL A 429 16.87 23.10 -10.08
N ILE A 430 16.12 22.37 -9.24
CA ILE A 430 14.70 22.59 -8.93
C ILE A 430 14.46 22.79 -7.43
N GLN A 431 15.47 23.25 -6.69
CA GLN A 431 15.39 23.33 -5.23
C GLN A 431 14.19 24.14 -4.74
N LYS A 432 13.81 25.20 -5.43
CA LYS A 432 12.68 26.05 -5.08
C LYS A 432 11.35 25.27 -5.12
N GLU A 433 11.11 24.52 -6.19
CA GLU A 433 9.90 23.71 -6.38
C GLU A 433 9.86 22.57 -5.37
N LEU A 434 11.02 21.95 -5.10
CA LEU A 434 11.13 20.87 -4.12
C LEU A 434 10.85 21.37 -2.70
N VAL A 435 11.42 22.50 -2.28
CA VAL A 435 11.12 23.11 -0.97
C VAL A 435 9.64 23.43 -0.85
N ASN A 436 9.04 24.00 -1.88
CA ASN A 436 7.59 24.26 -1.90
C ASN A 436 6.77 22.98 -1.78
N LEU A 437 7.20 21.90 -2.43
CA LEU A 437 6.55 20.59 -2.32
C LEU A 437 6.65 20.05 -0.89
N ILE A 438 7.84 20.06 -0.31
CA ILE A 438 8.11 19.54 1.04
C ILE A 438 7.32 20.33 2.10
N THR A 439 7.31 21.66 2.02
CA THR A 439 6.63 22.51 3.01
C THR A 439 5.10 22.47 2.90
N SER A 440 4.55 22.12 1.74
CA SER A 440 3.10 22.06 1.51
C SER A 440 2.49 20.67 1.72
N ASN A 441 3.29 19.65 2.01
CA ASN A 441 2.82 18.27 2.18
C ASN A 441 3.38 17.64 3.46
N THR A 442 2.59 16.80 4.11
CA THR A 442 2.97 16.07 5.33
C THR A 442 3.38 14.62 5.06
N GLY A 443 3.24 14.14 3.85
CA GLY A 443 3.63 12.79 3.44
C GLY A 443 3.77 12.72 1.92
N PHE A 444 4.55 11.77 1.48
CA PHE A 444 4.89 11.57 0.08
C PHE A 444 4.64 10.12 -0.34
N THR A 445 4.43 9.94 -1.62
CA THR A 445 4.58 8.63 -2.26
C THR A 445 5.41 8.78 -3.52
N SER A 446 6.14 7.75 -3.86
CA SER A 446 6.94 7.78 -5.07
C SER A 446 6.72 6.53 -5.91
N VAL A 447 7.05 6.63 -7.19
CA VAL A 447 6.97 5.52 -8.12
C VAL A 447 8.02 5.65 -9.20
N THR A 448 8.56 4.51 -9.63
CA THR A 448 9.48 4.43 -10.77
C THR A 448 8.75 3.91 -12.00
N ILE A 449 8.89 4.60 -13.13
CA ILE A 449 8.49 4.09 -14.45
C ILE A 449 9.74 3.55 -15.13
N LYS A 450 9.99 2.24 -15.00
CA LYS A 450 11.24 1.60 -15.44
C LYS A 450 11.54 1.84 -16.92
N GLY A 451 10.55 1.70 -17.80
CA GLY A 451 10.72 1.91 -19.24
C GLY A 451 11.03 3.34 -19.68
N LYS A 452 10.94 4.31 -18.77
CA LYS A 452 11.30 5.71 -18.99
C LYS A 452 12.50 6.16 -18.15
N SER A 453 13.08 5.27 -17.34
CA SER A 453 14.08 5.64 -16.32
C SER A 453 13.65 6.86 -15.51
N GLN A 454 12.39 6.85 -15.07
CA GLN A 454 11.73 8.02 -14.49
C GLN A 454 11.33 7.77 -13.04
N TYR A 455 11.68 8.71 -12.18
CA TYR A 455 11.23 8.83 -10.79
C TYR A 455 10.11 9.84 -10.70
N ARG A 456 9.04 9.53 -9.97
CA ARG A 456 7.96 10.47 -9.64
C ARG A 456 7.79 10.53 -8.14
N LEU A 457 7.89 11.73 -7.57
CA LEU A 457 7.58 12.06 -6.18
C LEU A 457 6.27 12.83 -6.15
N LEU A 458 5.28 12.33 -5.42
CA LEU A 458 3.92 12.85 -5.41
C LEU A 458 3.50 13.20 -3.98
N GLY A 459 2.87 14.35 -3.81
CA GLY A 459 2.21 14.80 -2.59
C GLY A 459 0.73 15.06 -2.84
N ASP A 460 0.11 15.98 -2.07
CA ASP A 460 -1.30 16.35 -2.26
C ASP A 460 -1.44 17.32 -3.45
N LYS A 461 -1.94 16.83 -4.59
CA LYS A 461 -2.19 17.56 -5.85
C LYS A 461 -0.96 18.18 -6.53
N THR A 462 0.22 17.98 -5.98
CA THR A 462 1.48 18.45 -6.55
C THR A 462 2.53 17.36 -6.49
N GLY A 463 3.47 17.37 -7.40
CA GLY A 463 4.57 16.41 -7.43
C GLY A 463 5.70 16.88 -8.34
N ILE A 464 6.76 16.12 -8.33
CA ILE A 464 7.93 16.33 -9.18
C ILE A 464 8.25 15.01 -9.87
N LEU A 465 8.60 15.08 -11.13
CA LEU A 465 9.18 13.95 -11.85
C LEU A 465 10.59 14.26 -12.30
N GLY A 466 11.46 13.25 -12.30
CA GLY A 466 12.79 13.30 -12.85
C GLY A 466 12.99 12.15 -13.83
N THR A 467 13.34 12.44 -15.05
CA THR A 467 13.72 11.44 -16.06
C THR A 467 15.22 11.43 -16.23
N GLN A 468 15.86 10.27 -16.13
CA GLN A 468 17.28 10.16 -16.39
C GLN A 468 17.54 10.29 -17.90
N LEU A 469 18.36 11.25 -18.26
CA LEU A 469 18.72 11.59 -19.63
C LEU A 469 20.22 11.40 -19.83
N ALA A 470 20.64 11.14 -21.06
CA ALA A 470 22.05 11.22 -21.43
C ALA A 470 22.47 12.69 -21.48
N GLY A 471 23.52 13.03 -20.77
CA GLY A 471 24.12 14.35 -20.75
C GLY A 471 25.57 14.35 -21.27
N PRO A 472 26.16 15.52 -21.51
CA PRO A 472 27.56 15.66 -22.02
C PRO A 472 28.59 15.04 -21.08
N GLU A 473 28.34 15.08 -19.76
CA GLU A 473 29.25 14.60 -18.71
C GLU A 473 28.76 13.31 -18.04
N GLY A 474 27.81 12.60 -18.66
CA GLY A 474 27.20 11.39 -18.11
C GLY A 474 25.67 11.48 -18.01
N SER A 475 25.08 10.75 -17.09
CA SER A 475 23.63 10.80 -16.89
C SER A 475 23.22 12.01 -16.03
N MET A 476 22.15 12.68 -16.42
CA MET A 476 21.53 13.78 -15.69
C MET A 476 20.04 13.55 -15.54
N PHE A 477 19.41 14.20 -14.55
CA PHE A 477 17.96 14.18 -14.40
C PHE A 477 17.32 15.42 -15.02
N GLY A 478 16.44 15.20 -15.99
CA GLY A 478 15.53 16.23 -16.49
C GLY A 478 14.27 16.27 -15.63
N TRP A 479 14.03 17.39 -14.95
CA TRP A 479 12.96 17.54 -13.97
C TRP A 479 11.71 18.19 -14.58
N ALA A 480 10.54 17.96 -13.99
CA ALA A 480 9.30 18.67 -14.28
C ALA A 480 8.33 18.62 -13.09
N GLU A 481 7.38 19.57 -13.04
CA GLU A 481 6.27 19.56 -12.08
C GLU A 481 5.11 18.69 -12.55
N ILE A 482 4.49 17.98 -11.61
CA ILE A 482 3.19 17.33 -11.78
C ILE A 482 2.16 18.10 -10.96
N ARG A 483 1.01 18.42 -11.56
CA ARG A 483 -0.10 19.10 -10.86
C ARG A 483 -1.43 18.42 -11.13
N GLY A 484 -2.32 18.48 -10.12
CA GLY A 484 -3.68 17.96 -10.20
C GLY A 484 -3.82 16.49 -9.88
N ILE A 485 -2.75 15.81 -9.41
CA ILE A 485 -2.76 14.42 -8.99
C ILE A 485 -2.56 14.37 -7.50
N LYS A 486 -3.50 13.75 -6.80
CA LYS A 486 -3.34 13.34 -5.40
C LYS A 486 -3.04 11.85 -5.40
N ALA A 487 -1.87 11.48 -4.92
CA ALA A 487 -1.48 10.09 -4.73
C ALA A 487 -1.05 9.88 -3.28
N ILE A 488 -1.44 8.75 -2.70
CA ILE A 488 -1.16 8.39 -1.31
C ILE A 488 -0.35 7.11 -1.27
N ALA A 489 -0.55 6.23 -2.24
CA ALA A 489 0.25 5.06 -2.48
C ALA A 489 0.42 4.88 -3.98
N ALA A 490 1.57 4.42 -4.41
CA ALA A 490 1.86 4.17 -5.81
C ALA A 490 2.85 3.01 -5.95
N ASP A 491 2.63 2.20 -6.96
CA ASP A 491 3.55 1.15 -7.37
C ASP A 491 3.49 0.99 -8.89
N SER A 492 4.46 0.31 -9.47
CA SER A 492 4.52 0.04 -10.90
C SER A 492 4.77 -1.43 -11.17
N ASN A 493 4.17 -1.95 -12.22
CA ASN A 493 4.46 -3.29 -12.70
C ASN A 493 5.52 -3.29 -13.80
N LEU A 494 5.96 -4.49 -14.20
CA LEU A 494 6.94 -4.65 -15.29
C LEU A 494 6.46 -4.09 -16.65
N LYS A 495 5.15 -3.89 -16.84
CA LYS A 495 4.55 -3.27 -18.04
C LYS A 495 4.46 -1.75 -17.95
N ASN A 496 5.12 -1.13 -16.96
CA ASN A 496 5.13 0.33 -16.71
C ASN A 496 3.73 0.95 -16.51
N LYS A 497 2.76 0.16 -16.08
CA LYS A 497 1.48 0.67 -15.60
C LYS A 497 1.66 1.15 -14.15
N VAL A 498 1.23 2.35 -13.88
CA VAL A 498 1.29 3.03 -12.57
C VAL A 498 -0.13 3.30 -12.09
#